data_0575da9d3c65fd3ba47eb9d7e26613c3
#
_entry.id   0575da9d3c65fd3ba47eb9d7e26613c3
#
_cell.length_a   1.000
_cell.length_b   1.000
_cell.length_c   1.000
_cell.angle_alpha   90.00
_cell.angle_beta   90.00
_cell.angle_gamma   90.00
#
_symmetry.space_group_name_H-M   'P 1'
#
loop_
_entity.id
_entity.type
_entity.pdbx_description
1 polymer ?
#
loop_
_entity_poly.entity_id
_entity_poly.type
_entity_poly.pdbx_seq_one_letter_code
_entity_poly.pdbx_strand_id
1 'polypeptide(L)'
;MKTIRKRTALLILAALTAAGILYFARELSWAPARQNPPPAQTEAPKPPEPDTPEAPPEATPPETPEPPGQPESGALEKQPVMVSEHFARDEYRCDCAGNCGGFPAEPQPGLVSRIEALRQAVGAPVIITSGVRCEERNEEVGGVAWSFHKRGGAADLYSPGVPVGTLAALAKDCGLNVLPYYSSGYVHVEI
;
A
#
# COMPACT_ATOMS: atom_id res chain seq x y z
N MET A 1 -41.52 -27.93 51.19
CA MET A 1 -40.17 -28.23 50.66
C MET A 1 -40.19 -28.86 49.26
N LYS A 2 -41.13 -29.70 48.86
CA LYS A 2 -41.18 -30.37 47.55
C LYS A 2 -41.46 -29.38 46.34
N THR A 3 -42.23 -28.31 46.56
CA THR A 3 -42.56 -27.32 45.52
C THR A 3 -41.41 -26.38 45.17
N ILE A 4 -40.53 -26.06 46.13
CA ILE A 4 -39.35 -25.20 45.90
C ILE A 4 -38.32 -25.94 45.02
N ARG A 5 -38.09 -27.23 45.32
CA ARG A 5 -37.15 -28.07 44.53
C ARG A 5 -37.57 -28.24 43.05
N LYS A 6 -38.90 -28.32 42.79
CA LYS A 6 -39.41 -28.40 41.40
C LYS A 6 -39.25 -27.08 40.64
N ARG A 7 -39.41 -25.92 41.30
CA ARG A 7 -39.21 -24.60 40.67
C ARG A 7 -37.73 -24.32 40.35
N THR A 8 -36.83 -24.68 41.26
CA THR A 8 -35.38 -24.53 41.00
C THR A 8 -34.89 -25.47 39.90
N ALA A 9 -35.35 -26.71 39.82
CA ALA A 9 -35.01 -27.63 38.76
C ALA A 9 -35.51 -27.13 37.38
N LEU A 10 -36.71 -26.53 37.32
CA LEU A 10 -37.26 -25.98 36.08
C LEU A 10 -36.49 -24.76 35.60
N LEU A 11 -36.03 -23.89 36.50
CA LEU A 11 -35.20 -22.73 36.15
C LEU A 11 -33.80 -23.12 35.65
N ILE A 12 -33.21 -24.14 36.24
CA ILE A 12 -31.90 -24.65 35.77
C ILE A 12 -32.02 -25.29 34.37
N LEU A 13 -33.10 -26.04 34.11
CA LEU A 13 -33.35 -26.63 32.80
C LEU A 13 -33.57 -25.54 31.73
N ALA A 14 -34.32 -24.49 32.04
CA ALA A 14 -34.55 -23.37 31.14
C ALA A 14 -33.27 -22.58 30.84
N ALA A 15 -32.37 -22.42 31.83
CA ALA A 15 -31.10 -21.75 31.64
C ALA A 15 -30.14 -22.58 30.76
N LEU A 16 -30.13 -23.90 30.91
CA LEU A 16 -29.32 -24.80 30.10
C LEU A 16 -29.78 -24.86 28.63
N THR A 17 -31.10 -24.84 28.40
CA THR A 17 -31.64 -24.80 27.02
C THR A 17 -31.37 -23.46 26.35
N ALA A 18 -31.47 -22.32 27.06
CA ALA A 18 -31.08 -21.02 26.51
C ALA A 18 -29.60 -20.91 26.19
N ALA A 19 -28.73 -21.43 27.05
CA ALA A 19 -27.28 -21.48 26.78
C ALA A 19 -26.94 -22.39 25.60
N GLY A 20 -27.62 -23.51 25.43
CA GLY A 20 -27.44 -24.42 24.27
C GLY A 20 -27.87 -23.77 22.96
N ILE A 21 -29.00 -23.03 22.96
CA ILE A 21 -29.49 -22.31 21.77
C ILE A 21 -28.50 -21.19 21.37
N LEU A 22 -27.97 -20.44 22.34
CA LEU A 22 -26.99 -19.39 22.07
C LEU A 22 -25.67 -19.96 21.56
N TYR A 23 -25.21 -21.09 22.09
CA TYR A 23 -24.02 -21.78 21.59
C TYR A 23 -24.22 -22.27 20.16
N PHE A 24 -25.34 -22.90 19.83
CA PHE A 24 -25.65 -23.39 18.50
C PHE A 24 -25.84 -22.25 17.47
N ALA A 25 -26.44 -21.13 17.88
CA ALA A 25 -26.58 -19.95 17.03
C ALA A 25 -25.23 -19.33 16.68
N ARG A 26 -24.26 -19.40 17.60
CA ARG A 26 -22.88 -18.93 17.37
C ARG A 26 -22.13 -19.83 16.38
N GLU A 27 -22.31 -21.13 16.44
CA GLU A 27 -21.73 -22.08 15.48
C GLU A 27 -22.32 -21.92 14.08
N LEU A 28 -23.64 -21.67 13.95
CA LEU A 28 -24.25 -21.42 12.64
C LEU A 28 -23.87 -20.09 12.00
N SER A 29 -23.40 -19.09 12.80
CA SER A 29 -22.93 -17.80 12.28
C SER A 29 -21.51 -17.86 11.68
N TRP A 30 -20.81 -18.97 11.83
CA TRP A 30 -19.48 -19.20 11.27
C TRP A 30 -19.55 -20.00 9.95
N ALA A 31 -20.48 -19.71 9.07
CA ALA A 31 -20.37 -20.17 7.71
C ALA A 31 -19.34 -19.26 6.99
N PRO A 32 -18.19 -19.78 6.50
CA PRO A 32 -17.30 -18.96 5.70
C PRO A 32 -18.09 -18.49 4.47
N ALA A 33 -18.11 -17.16 4.25
CA ALA A 33 -18.68 -16.59 3.04
C ALA A 33 -18.07 -17.36 1.85
N ARG A 34 -18.91 -17.89 0.97
CA ARG A 34 -18.46 -18.54 -0.27
C ARG A 34 -17.60 -17.52 -1.01
N GLN A 35 -16.30 -17.74 -1.01
CA GLN A 35 -15.39 -17.01 -1.86
C GLN A 35 -15.79 -17.38 -3.29
N ASN A 36 -16.33 -16.43 -4.03
CA ASN A 36 -16.42 -16.57 -5.47
C ASN A 36 -15.01 -16.81 -5.98
N PRO A 37 -14.77 -17.82 -6.83
CA PRO A 37 -13.45 -17.98 -7.44
C PRO A 37 -13.10 -16.68 -8.16
N PRO A 38 -11.84 -16.24 -8.10
CA PRO A 38 -11.41 -15.08 -8.85
C PRO A 38 -11.74 -15.28 -10.33
N PRO A 39 -12.13 -14.24 -11.07
CA PRO A 39 -12.31 -14.33 -12.51
C PRO A 39 -11.03 -14.90 -13.12
N ALA A 40 -11.20 -15.86 -14.03
CA ALA A 40 -10.09 -16.48 -14.73
C ALA A 40 -9.19 -15.38 -15.31
N GLN A 41 -7.94 -15.35 -14.84
CA GLN A 41 -6.93 -14.48 -15.40
C GLN A 41 -6.70 -14.96 -16.83
N THR A 42 -7.14 -14.16 -17.79
CA THR A 42 -6.71 -14.31 -19.19
C THR A 42 -5.22 -14.00 -19.16
N GLU A 43 -4.40 -15.02 -19.40
CA GLU A 43 -2.95 -14.88 -19.54
C GLU A 43 -2.67 -13.77 -20.57
N ALA A 44 -2.04 -12.70 -20.10
CA ALA A 44 -1.48 -11.70 -20.99
C ALA A 44 -0.37 -12.37 -21.83
N PRO A 45 -0.24 -12.08 -23.12
CA PRO A 45 0.80 -12.67 -23.95
C PRO A 45 2.17 -12.31 -23.39
N LYS A 46 3.02 -13.35 -23.19
CA LYS A 46 4.41 -13.25 -22.76
C LYS A 46 5.14 -12.27 -23.70
N PRO A 47 5.84 -11.23 -23.16
CA PRO A 47 6.70 -10.39 -23.99
C PRO A 47 7.78 -11.25 -24.68
N PRO A 48 8.18 -10.92 -25.94
CA PRO A 48 9.27 -11.62 -26.59
C PRO A 48 10.56 -11.48 -25.78
N GLU A 49 11.31 -12.58 -25.68
CA GLU A 49 12.64 -12.58 -25.08
C GLU A 49 13.55 -11.63 -25.87
N PRO A 50 14.35 -10.79 -25.20
CA PRO A 50 15.34 -9.99 -25.91
C PRO A 50 16.44 -10.88 -26.46
N ASP A 51 16.67 -10.82 -27.79
CA ASP A 51 17.82 -11.41 -28.44
C ASP A 51 19.12 -10.89 -27.78
N THR A 52 19.97 -11.81 -27.35
CA THR A 52 21.29 -11.51 -26.80
C THR A 52 22.16 -10.91 -27.92
N PRO A 53 22.61 -9.65 -27.80
CA PRO A 53 23.60 -9.14 -28.73
C PRO A 53 24.95 -9.77 -28.42
N GLU A 54 25.55 -10.34 -29.45
CA GLU A 54 26.95 -10.79 -29.54
C GLU A 54 27.89 -9.65 -29.13
N ALA A 55 28.86 -9.96 -28.29
CA ALA A 55 29.83 -9.01 -27.76
C ALA A 55 30.73 -8.42 -28.89
N PRO A 56 30.89 -7.08 -28.95
CA PRO A 56 31.87 -6.48 -29.84
C PRO A 56 33.31 -6.68 -29.32
N PRO A 57 34.33 -6.72 -30.20
CA PRO A 57 35.71 -6.97 -29.83
C PRO A 57 36.34 -5.81 -29.03
N GLU A 58 37.20 -6.21 -28.12
CA GLU A 58 38.02 -5.40 -27.21
C GLU A 58 38.79 -4.31 -27.96
N ALA A 59 38.44 -3.05 -27.72
CA ALA A 59 39.20 -1.89 -28.22
C ALA A 59 39.99 -1.25 -27.08
N THR A 60 41.26 -1.06 -27.35
CA THR A 60 42.33 -0.45 -26.57
C THR A 60 41.94 0.91 -25.95
N PRO A 61 42.37 1.25 -24.70
CA PRO A 61 42.02 2.50 -24.07
C PRO A 61 42.69 3.71 -24.75
N PRO A 62 41.96 4.78 -25.05
CA PRO A 62 42.56 6.06 -25.37
C PRO A 62 42.89 6.85 -24.10
N GLU A 63 43.97 7.60 -24.18
CA GLU A 63 44.53 8.50 -23.19
C GLU A 63 43.50 9.49 -22.63
N THR A 64 43.62 9.73 -21.32
CA THR A 64 42.86 10.71 -20.53
C THR A 64 43.16 12.13 -21.03
N PRO A 65 42.14 12.90 -21.49
CA PRO A 65 42.20 14.35 -21.54
C PRO A 65 41.88 14.96 -20.20
N GLU A 66 42.65 15.94 -19.78
CA GLU A 66 42.43 16.80 -18.63
C GLU A 66 41.04 17.44 -18.66
N PRO A 67 40.37 17.67 -17.49
CA PRO A 67 39.03 18.20 -17.44
C PRO A 67 39.01 19.67 -17.85
N PRO A 68 38.15 20.08 -18.77
CA PRO A 68 37.85 21.49 -18.98
C PRO A 68 37.06 22.05 -17.78
N GLY A 69 37.46 23.25 -17.41
CA GLY A 69 36.94 23.99 -16.24
C GLY A 69 35.45 23.93 -16.04
N GLN A 70 35.06 23.78 -14.78
CA GLN A 70 33.69 23.85 -14.30
C GLN A 70 32.99 25.10 -14.82
N PRO A 71 31.81 25.03 -15.44
CA PRO A 71 30.93 26.16 -15.45
C PRO A 71 30.35 26.26 -14.06
N GLU A 72 30.69 27.31 -13.33
CA GLU A 72 29.94 27.77 -12.18
C GLU A 72 28.51 28.12 -12.63
N SER A 73 27.64 27.14 -12.65
CA SER A 73 26.21 27.35 -12.72
C SER A 73 25.70 27.27 -11.30
N GLY A 74 25.61 28.42 -10.63
CA GLY A 74 24.89 28.61 -9.38
C GLY A 74 23.39 28.34 -9.60
N ALA A 75 23.04 27.08 -9.85
CA ALA A 75 21.69 26.61 -9.60
C ALA A 75 21.56 26.54 -8.08
N LEU A 76 20.84 27.49 -7.47
CA LEU A 76 20.32 27.33 -6.12
C LEU A 76 19.58 25.98 -6.14
N GLU A 77 20.16 24.94 -5.57
CA GLU A 77 19.47 23.69 -5.29
C GLU A 77 18.31 24.02 -4.38
N LYS A 78 17.13 24.05 -4.95
CA LYS A 78 15.90 24.33 -4.24
C LYS A 78 15.73 23.18 -3.24
N GLN A 79 15.96 23.48 -1.95
CA GLN A 79 15.82 22.50 -0.88
C GLN A 79 14.43 21.84 -1.00
N PRO A 80 14.34 20.50 -0.82
CA PRO A 80 13.06 19.81 -0.89
C PRO A 80 12.10 20.35 0.17
N VAL A 81 10.85 20.54 -0.20
CA VAL A 81 9.80 20.91 0.75
C VAL A 81 9.41 19.66 1.53
N MET A 82 9.83 19.59 2.79
CA MET A 82 9.48 18.48 3.67
C MET A 82 8.03 18.62 4.16
N VAL A 83 7.29 17.50 4.13
CA VAL A 83 5.93 17.40 4.68
C VAL A 83 5.89 16.61 5.98
N SER A 84 6.96 15.86 6.28
CA SER A 84 7.24 15.21 7.56
C SER A 84 8.75 15.09 7.76
N GLU A 85 9.20 14.43 8.83
CA GLU A 85 10.62 14.27 9.15
C GLU A 85 11.41 13.55 8.05
N HIS A 86 10.79 12.51 7.43
CA HIS A 86 11.46 11.65 6.46
C HIS A 86 10.92 11.79 5.04
N PHE A 87 9.83 12.52 4.81
CA PHE A 87 9.20 12.59 3.49
C PHE A 87 9.15 14.02 2.96
N ALA A 88 9.63 14.17 1.73
CA ALA A 88 9.44 15.37 0.96
C ALA A 88 8.08 15.37 0.26
N ARG A 89 7.51 16.57 0.03
CA ARG A 89 6.26 16.74 -0.72
C ARG A 89 6.31 16.07 -2.10
N ASP A 90 7.46 16.19 -2.77
CA ASP A 90 7.64 15.69 -4.14
C ASP A 90 7.57 14.16 -4.24
N GLU A 91 7.76 13.42 -3.14
CA GLU A 91 7.55 11.96 -3.13
C GLU A 91 6.08 11.55 -3.32
N TYR A 92 5.15 12.45 -3.02
CA TYR A 92 3.71 12.25 -3.25
C TYR A 92 3.24 12.75 -4.62
N ARG A 93 4.13 13.23 -5.47
CA ARG A 93 3.81 13.82 -6.76
C ARG A 93 3.12 12.83 -7.69
N CYS A 94 2.17 13.32 -8.49
CA CYS A 94 1.59 12.55 -9.58
C CYS A 94 2.65 12.22 -10.64
N ASP A 95 2.76 10.96 -10.99
CA ASP A 95 3.71 10.41 -11.95
C ASP A 95 3.17 10.38 -13.40
N CYS A 96 2.15 11.20 -13.70
CA CYS A 96 1.62 11.31 -15.06
C CYS A 96 2.65 11.90 -16.03
N ALA A 97 2.48 11.62 -17.34
CA ALA A 97 3.35 12.10 -18.42
C ALA A 97 3.20 13.62 -18.72
N GLY A 98 2.85 14.43 -17.71
CA GLY A 98 2.68 15.87 -17.86
C GLY A 98 1.23 16.34 -17.99
N ASN A 99 0.26 15.44 -17.79
CA ASN A 99 -1.18 15.76 -17.85
C ASN A 99 -1.61 16.75 -16.75
N CYS A 100 -0.87 16.83 -15.66
CA CYS A 100 -1.11 17.77 -14.58
C CYS A 100 0.19 18.42 -14.09
N GLY A 101 0.09 19.46 -13.24
CA GLY A 101 1.26 20.12 -12.63
C GLY A 101 1.99 19.30 -11.56
N GLY A 102 1.64 18.01 -11.38
CA GLY A 102 2.21 17.11 -10.41
C GLY A 102 1.42 16.99 -9.11
N PHE A 103 0.61 17.99 -8.77
CA PHE A 103 -0.21 18.00 -7.56
C PHE A 103 -1.65 18.39 -7.88
N PRO A 104 -2.45 17.46 -8.45
CA PRO A 104 -3.89 17.70 -8.66
C PRO A 104 -4.64 17.81 -7.33
N ALA A 105 -4.08 17.26 -6.26
CA ALA A 105 -4.47 17.42 -4.86
C ALA A 105 -3.21 17.42 -4.00
N GLU A 106 -3.26 18.03 -2.82
CA GLU A 106 -2.20 17.91 -1.84
C GLU A 106 -2.33 16.59 -1.06
N PRO A 107 -1.21 15.95 -0.66
CA PRO A 107 -1.26 14.82 0.25
C PRO A 107 -1.89 15.25 1.58
N GLN A 108 -2.87 14.50 2.06
CA GLN A 108 -3.59 14.86 3.27
C GLN A 108 -2.68 14.72 4.50
N PRO A 109 -2.68 15.69 5.43
CA PRO A 109 -1.83 15.63 6.63
C PRO A 109 -2.04 14.36 7.46
N GLY A 110 -3.26 13.83 7.50
CA GLY A 110 -3.58 12.57 8.18
C GLY A 110 -2.91 11.35 7.54
N LEU A 111 -2.77 11.32 6.22
CA LEU A 111 -2.02 10.28 5.50
C LEU A 111 -0.54 10.40 5.79
N VAL A 112 0.02 11.61 5.61
CA VAL A 112 1.45 11.91 5.81
C VAL A 112 1.90 11.51 7.22
N SER A 113 1.15 11.89 8.26
CA SER A 113 1.51 11.58 9.65
C SER A 113 1.50 10.07 9.95
N ARG A 114 0.59 9.31 9.35
CA ARG A 114 0.52 7.85 9.54
C ARG A 114 1.61 7.12 8.75
N ILE A 115 1.96 7.60 7.56
CA ILE A 115 3.09 7.05 6.80
C ILE A 115 4.42 7.37 7.51
N GLU A 116 4.56 8.54 8.12
CA GLU A 116 5.71 8.87 8.98
C GLU A 116 5.80 7.93 10.18
N ALA A 117 4.69 7.67 10.88
CA ALA A 117 4.65 6.70 11.96
C ALA A 117 5.02 5.28 11.50
N LEU A 118 4.56 4.88 10.31
CA LEU A 118 4.95 3.61 9.69
C LEU A 118 6.46 3.57 9.40
N ARG A 119 7.04 4.64 8.87
CA ARG A 119 8.49 4.74 8.61
C ARG A 119 9.30 4.55 9.89
N GLN A 120 8.86 5.15 10.99
CA GLN A 120 9.48 5.00 12.31
C GLN A 120 9.30 3.58 12.86
N ALA A 121 8.10 2.99 12.74
CA ALA A 121 7.82 1.62 13.19
C ALA A 121 8.62 0.56 12.42
N VAL A 122 8.82 0.76 11.12
CA VAL A 122 9.64 -0.11 10.27
C VAL A 122 11.13 0.01 10.61
N GLY A 123 11.60 1.18 11.02
CA GLY A 123 13.01 1.47 11.30
C GLY A 123 13.93 1.40 10.06
N ALA A 124 13.35 1.38 8.86
CA ALA A 124 14.04 1.30 7.57
C ALA A 124 13.33 2.19 6.54
N PRO A 125 13.96 2.60 5.43
CA PRO A 125 13.33 3.44 4.42
C PRO A 125 11.99 2.86 3.95
N VAL A 126 10.97 3.72 3.87
CA VAL A 126 9.69 3.45 3.21
C VAL A 126 9.65 4.31 1.95
N ILE A 127 9.44 3.69 0.81
CA ILE A 127 9.48 4.33 -0.50
C ILE A 127 8.06 4.45 -1.05
N ILE A 128 7.65 5.65 -1.40
CA ILE A 128 6.37 5.93 -2.04
C ILE A 128 6.55 5.74 -3.54
N THR A 129 5.80 4.83 -4.14
CA THR A 129 5.84 4.55 -5.59
C THR A 129 4.70 5.23 -6.34
N SER A 130 3.63 5.60 -5.64
CA SER A 130 2.52 6.38 -6.20
C SER A 130 1.86 7.17 -5.08
N GLY A 131 1.83 8.49 -5.22
CA GLY A 131 1.15 9.39 -4.29
C GLY A 131 -0.18 9.87 -4.86
N VAL A 132 -0.33 11.20 -5.07
CA VAL A 132 -1.55 11.76 -5.67
C VAL A 132 -1.63 11.40 -7.16
N ARG A 133 -2.86 11.32 -7.70
CA ARG A 133 -3.10 11.03 -9.13
C ARG A 133 -4.11 12.00 -9.71
N CYS A 134 -3.82 12.52 -10.92
CA CYS A 134 -4.84 13.18 -11.73
C CYS A 134 -5.83 12.15 -12.31
N GLU A 135 -6.91 12.65 -12.92
CA GLU A 135 -7.95 11.78 -13.50
C GLU A 135 -7.36 10.84 -14.55
N GLU A 136 -6.60 11.40 -15.48
CA GLU A 136 -5.98 10.68 -16.58
C GLU A 136 -5.03 9.59 -16.09
N ARG A 137 -4.18 9.92 -15.11
CA ARG A 137 -3.28 8.92 -14.52
C ARG A 137 -4.02 7.82 -13.78
N ASN A 138 -5.10 8.17 -13.10
CA ASN A 138 -5.93 7.20 -12.41
C ASN A 138 -6.59 6.22 -13.38
N GLU A 139 -7.06 6.71 -14.55
CA GLU A 139 -7.61 5.87 -15.61
C GLU A 139 -6.56 4.96 -16.24
N GLU A 140 -5.36 5.51 -16.56
CA GLU A 140 -4.23 4.76 -17.15
C GLU A 140 -3.84 3.53 -16.30
N VAL A 141 -3.87 3.66 -14.98
CA VAL A 141 -3.52 2.56 -14.06
C VAL A 141 -4.72 1.69 -13.67
N GLY A 142 -5.88 1.92 -14.26
CA GLY A 142 -7.11 1.17 -13.96
C GLY A 142 -7.71 1.46 -12.59
N GLY A 143 -7.45 2.65 -12.05
CA GLY A 143 -7.96 3.08 -10.75
C GLY A 143 -9.46 3.35 -10.78
N VAL A 144 -10.14 3.09 -9.66
CA VAL A 144 -11.59 3.37 -9.53
C VAL A 144 -11.87 4.87 -9.56
N ALA A 145 -13.06 5.26 -10.05
CA ALA A 145 -13.45 6.66 -10.17
C ALA A 145 -13.41 7.45 -8.86
N TRP A 146 -13.60 6.80 -7.72
CA TRP A 146 -13.57 7.38 -6.37
C TRP A 146 -12.24 7.15 -5.62
N SER A 147 -11.16 6.86 -6.34
CA SER A 147 -9.83 6.58 -5.78
C SER A 147 -9.38 7.65 -4.78
N PHE A 148 -8.85 7.21 -3.64
CA PHE A 148 -8.27 8.09 -2.63
C PHE A 148 -7.00 8.79 -3.10
N HIS A 149 -6.25 8.23 -4.05
CA HIS A 149 -5.12 8.90 -4.68
C HIS A 149 -5.50 10.23 -5.34
N LYS A 150 -6.69 10.32 -5.96
CA LYS A 150 -7.17 11.55 -6.61
C LYS A 150 -7.38 12.71 -5.65
N ARG A 151 -7.57 12.44 -4.37
CA ARG A 151 -7.80 13.44 -3.30
C ARG A 151 -6.70 13.49 -2.24
N GLY A 152 -5.54 12.89 -2.52
CA GLY A 152 -4.39 12.90 -1.62
C GLY A 152 -4.53 12.03 -0.36
N GLY A 153 -5.51 11.14 -0.33
CA GLY A 153 -5.80 10.28 0.82
C GLY A 153 -5.20 8.87 0.74
N ALA A 154 -4.41 8.57 -0.29
CA ALA A 154 -3.77 7.27 -0.46
C ALA A 154 -2.34 7.37 -0.99
N ALA A 155 -1.55 6.32 -0.75
CA ALA A 155 -0.26 6.09 -1.35
C ALA A 155 -0.02 4.59 -1.56
N ASP A 156 0.76 4.26 -2.60
CA ASP A 156 1.34 2.94 -2.81
C ASP A 156 2.80 2.99 -2.37
N LEU A 157 3.24 2.03 -1.54
CA LEU A 157 4.56 2.09 -0.95
C LEU A 157 5.14 0.70 -0.67
N TYR A 158 6.47 0.63 -0.57
CA TYR A 158 7.19 -0.54 -0.13
C TYR A 158 8.36 -0.15 0.79
N SER A 159 8.98 -1.14 1.45
CA SER A 159 10.20 -0.94 2.20
C SER A 159 11.23 -2.00 1.79
N PRO A 160 12.44 -1.61 1.35
CA PRO A 160 13.47 -2.55 0.95
C PRO A 160 13.79 -3.57 2.05
N GLY A 161 13.74 -4.85 1.71
CA GLY A 161 14.04 -5.94 2.66
C GLY A 161 12.91 -6.26 3.65
N VAL A 162 11.79 -5.54 3.65
CA VAL A 162 10.64 -5.81 4.51
C VAL A 162 9.56 -6.55 3.72
N PRO A 163 9.13 -7.75 4.14
CA PRO A 163 8.06 -8.48 3.47
C PRO A 163 6.74 -7.68 3.45
N VAL A 164 6.00 -7.75 2.33
CA VAL A 164 4.70 -7.05 2.15
C VAL A 164 3.74 -7.31 3.30
N GLY A 165 3.64 -8.55 3.79
CA GLY A 165 2.76 -8.90 4.91
C GLY A 165 3.14 -8.22 6.23
N THR A 166 4.44 -8.08 6.51
CA THR A 166 4.96 -7.38 7.68
C THR A 166 4.67 -5.87 7.56
N LEU A 167 4.97 -5.28 6.40
CA LEU A 167 4.70 -3.87 6.14
C LEU A 167 3.20 -3.56 6.27
N ALA A 168 2.34 -4.43 5.73
CA ALA A 168 0.89 -4.30 5.82
C ALA A 168 0.37 -4.36 7.27
N ALA A 169 0.95 -5.22 8.11
CA ALA A 169 0.59 -5.30 9.53
C ALA A 169 0.96 -4.00 10.26
N LEU A 170 2.20 -3.54 10.12
CA LEU A 170 2.67 -2.30 10.72
C LEU A 170 1.87 -1.08 10.25
N ALA A 171 1.51 -1.01 8.96
CA ALA A 171 0.69 0.06 8.43
C ALA A 171 -0.72 0.10 9.07
N LYS A 172 -1.33 -1.06 9.31
CA LYS A 172 -2.60 -1.15 10.05
C LYS A 172 -2.47 -0.68 11.49
N ASP A 173 -1.38 -1.04 12.17
CA ASP A 173 -1.11 -0.60 13.55
C ASP A 173 -0.90 0.93 13.62
N CYS A 174 -0.43 1.54 12.53
CA CYS A 174 -0.35 3.01 12.38
C CYS A 174 -1.69 3.65 11.99
N GLY A 175 -2.79 2.90 11.94
CA GLY A 175 -4.15 3.40 11.67
C GLY A 175 -4.46 3.63 10.20
N LEU A 176 -3.71 3.02 9.27
CA LEU A 176 -3.98 3.04 7.84
C LEU A 176 -4.93 1.89 7.45
N ASN A 177 -5.82 2.13 6.50
CA ASN A 177 -6.45 1.07 5.73
C ASN A 177 -5.45 0.52 4.74
N VAL A 178 -5.36 -0.80 4.58
CA VAL A 178 -4.26 -1.43 3.85
C VAL A 178 -4.77 -2.51 2.91
N LEU A 179 -4.33 -2.44 1.64
CA LEU A 179 -4.50 -3.49 0.65
C LEU A 179 -3.11 -3.98 0.20
N PRO A 180 -2.68 -5.20 0.58
CA PRO A 180 -1.37 -5.72 0.20
C PRO A 180 -1.39 -6.31 -1.21
N TYR A 181 -0.39 -5.97 -2.03
CA TYR A 181 -0.14 -6.49 -3.37
C TYR A 181 1.10 -7.39 -3.35
N TYR A 182 0.93 -8.64 -2.90
CA TYR A 182 2.03 -9.58 -2.68
C TYR A 182 2.85 -9.87 -3.93
N SER A 183 2.20 -10.08 -5.08
CA SER A 183 2.88 -10.36 -6.35
C SER A 183 3.66 -9.16 -6.89
N SER A 184 3.22 -7.95 -6.56
CA SER A 184 3.84 -6.69 -7.01
C SER A 184 4.82 -6.10 -6.00
N GLY A 185 4.89 -6.65 -4.79
CA GLY A 185 5.87 -6.28 -3.78
C GLY A 185 5.60 -4.96 -3.05
N TYR A 186 4.36 -4.44 -3.06
CA TYR A 186 4.01 -3.19 -2.39
C TYR A 186 2.70 -3.30 -1.59
N VAL A 187 2.41 -2.29 -0.81
CA VAL A 187 1.13 -2.11 -0.12
C VAL A 187 0.47 -0.81 -0.57
N HIS A 188 -0.83 -0.84 -0.84
CA HIS A 188 -1.66 0.33 -0.94
C HIS A 188 -2.16 0.71 0.45
N VAL A 189 -2.03 1.98 0.82
CA VAL A 189 -2.49 2.53 2.10
C VAL A 189 -3.39 3.74 1.87
N GLU A 190 -4.43 3.89 2.71
CA GLU A 190 -5.39 5.00 2.63
C GLU A 190 -5.98 5.39 3.99
N ILE A 191 -6.62 6.58 4.07
CA ILE A 191 -7.27 7.12 5.27
C ILE A 191 -8.76 7.39 5.04
#